data_9f33bfa7438a3fa9b63214e8071c7db2
#
_entry.id   9f33bfa7438a3fa9b63214e8071c7db2
#
_cell.length_a   1.000
_cell.length_b   1.000
_cell.length_c   1.000
_cell.angle_alpha   90.00
_cell.angle_beta   90.00
_cell.angle_gamma   90.00
#
_symmetry.space_group_name_H-M   'P 1'
#
loop_
_entity.id
_entity.type
_entity.pdbx_description
1 polymer ?
#
loop_
_entity_poly.entity_id
_entity_poly.type
_entity_poly.pdbx_seq_one_letter_code
_entity_poly.pdbx_strand_id
1 'polypeptide(L)'
;GTTTWEVPDGWENLKNVKVYKLTDLGKTDEKTVAVKNGRITLEAESETPYVVCKGEENNLKITWSEGMHIVDAGFNGGSDSLEKNWKKSGDGEATIAKSQYSNPMLKLSGKVSMTQELTDLKAGQQYAVLVGIDNRSDAKAAITVKNGDDVLATNYTTRSIAKNYVKAYTHSNSSATVDGSSYFQNMYVFFTAPESGKVTLTLSKEAGKGDSYFDDVRVVENDSHNYNER
;
A
#
# COMPACT_ATOMS: atom_id res chain seq x y z
N GLY A 1 -27.50 -12.30 -23.86
CA GLY A 1 -28.70 -11.59 -24.39
C GLY A 1 -28.87 -10.21 -23.78
N THR A 2 -29.77 -9.43 -24.31
CA THR A 2 -30.08 -8.08 -23.81
C THR A 2 -30.77 -8.14 -22.48
N THR A 3 -30.28 -7.39 -21.50
CA THR A 3 -30.85 -7.29 -20.14
C THR A 3 -30.91 -5.82 -19.69
N THR A 4 -31.82 -5.52 -18.79
CA THR A 4 -31.99 -4.19 -18.20
C THR A 4 -31.94 -4.28 -16.71
N TRP A 5 -31.05 -3.48 -16.10
CA TRP A 5 -30.86 -3.40 -14.65
C TRP A 5 -31.24 -2.02 -14.13
N GLU A 6 -31.77 -1.97 -12.93
CA GLU A 6 -31.90 -0.72 -12.19
C GLU A 6 -30.54 -0.32 -11.63
N VAL A 7 -30.22 0.97 -11.72
CA VAL A 7 -29.01 1.49 -11.06
C VAL A 7 -29.26 1.63 -9.56
N PRO A 8 -28.19 1.60 -8.74
CA PRO A 8 -28.30 1.84 -7.31
C PRO A 8 -28.95 3.21 -7.01
N ASP A 9 -29.60 3.31 -5.85
CA ASP A 9 -30.19 4.55 -5.37
C ASP A 9 -29.16 5.70 -5.38
N GLY A 10 -29.60 6.86 -5.86
CA GLY A 10 -28.75 8.04 -6.01
C GLY A 10 -27.92 8.08 -7.31
N TRP A 11 -28.06 7.08 -8.20
CA TRP A 11 -27.41 7.07 -9.52
C TRP A 11 -28.35 7.41 -10.69
N GLU A 12 -29.59 7.66 -10.41
CA GLU A 12 -30.65 7.83 -11.43
C GLU A 12 -30.36 9.02 -12.39
N ASN A 13 -29.64 10.03 -11.87
CA ASN A 13 -29.30 11.24 -12.60
C ASN A 13 -27.93 11.18 -13.29
N LEU A 14 -27.20 10.08 -13.20
CA LEU A 14 -25.97 9.89 -13.96
C LEU A 14 -26.29 9.80 -15.45
N LYS A 15 -25.43 10.37 -16.28
CA LYS A 15 -25.55 10.25 -17.75
C LYS A 15 -25.20 8.85 -18.22
N ASN A 16 -24.18 8.27 -17.62
CA ASN A 16 -23.69 6.93 -17.94
C ASN A 16 -22.99 6.30 -16.75
N VAL A 17 -22.74 5.01 -16.86
CA VAL A 17 -21.95 4.20 -15.93
C VAL A 17 -20.93 3.39 -16.71
N LYS A 18 -19.89 2.93 -16.03
CA LYS A 18 -18.95 1.93 -16.56
C LYS A 18 -19.40 0.54 -16.15
N VAL A 19 -19.38 -0.38 -17.08
CA VAL A 19 -19.72 -1.79 -16.86
C VAL A 19 -18.53 -2.64 -17.28
N TYR A 20 -18.14 -3.56 -16.44
CA TYR A 20 -17.03 -4.49 -16.69
C TYR A 20 -17.50 -5.92 -16.53
N LYS A 21 -16.94 -6.85 -17.30
CA LYS A 21 -16.96 -8.27 -16.96
C LYS A 21 -15.98 -8.54 -15.84
N LEU A 22 -16.38 -9.33 -14.87
CA LEU A 22 -15.47 -9.84 -13.84
C LEU A 22 -14.99 -11.24 -14.24
N THR A 23 -13.70 -11.39 -14.39
CA THR A 23 -13.02 -12.64 -14.74
C THR A 23 -11.93 -12.95 -13.73
N ASP A 24 -11.28 -14.10 -13.85
CA ASP A 24 -10.10 -14.46 -13.03
C ASP A 24 -8.94 -13.45 -13.20
N LEU A 25 -8.94 -12.68 -14.27
CA LEU A 25 -7.99 -11.59 -14.52
C LEU A 25 -8.46 -10.23 -13.93
N GLY A 26 -9.56 -10.19 -13.19
CA GLY A 26 -10.15 -9.00 -12.64
C GLY A 26 -11.21 -8.37 -13.56
N LYS A 27 -11.34 -7.03 -13.53
CA LYS A 27 -12.27 -6.29 -14.38
C LYS A 27 -11.76 -6.21 -15.82
N THR A 28 -12.53 -6.73 -16.76
CA THR A 28 -12.22 -6.76 -18.19
C THR A 28 -13.39 -6.21 -19.01
N ASP A 29 -13.20 -6.01 -20.30
CA ASP A 29 -14.25 -5.61 -21.26
C ASP A 29 -15.06 -4.39 -20.80
N GLU A 30 -14.37 -3.27 -20.55
CA GLU A 30 -14.99 -2.00 -20.13
C GLU A 30 -15.97 -1.49 -21.19
N LYS A 31 -17.20 -1.19 -20.77
CA LYS A 31 -18.22 -0.54 -21.58
C LYS A 31 -18.79 0.68 -20.86
N THR A 32 -19.02 1.75 -21.62
CA THR A 32 -19.79 2.90 -21.13
C THR A 32 -21.25 2.71 -21.53
N VAL A 33 -22.13 2.65 -20.55
CA VAL A 33 -23.56 2.41 -20.75
C VAL A 33 -24.36 3.59 -20.24
N ALA A 34 -25.28 4.11 -21.10
CA ALA A 34 -26.12 5.23 -20.74
C ALA A 34 -27.17 4.85 -19.69
N VAL A 35 -27.34 5.72 -18.69
CA VAL A 35 -28.45 5.62 -17.74
C VAL A 35 -29.69 6.32 -18.32
N LYS A 36 -30.80 5.61 -18.37
CA LYS A 36 -32.08 6.14 -18.84
C LYS A 36 -33.17 5.77 -17.84
N ASN A 37 -33.79 6.78 -17.26
CA ASN A 37 -34.85 6.59 -16.25
C ASN A 37 -34.43 5.65 -15.11
N GLY A 38 -33.22 5.83 -14.56
CA GLY A 38 -32.68 5.01 -13.50
C GLY A 38 -32.31 3.57 -13.91
N ARG A 39 -32.17 3.29 -15.21
CA ARG A 39 -31.86 1.95 -15.71
C ARG A 39 -30.74 1.98 -16.74
N ILE A 40 -30.03 0.88 -16.84
CA ILE A 40 -29.05 0.57 -17.89
C ILE A 40 -29.51 -0.66 -18.67
N THR A 41 -29.25 -0.68 -19.97
CA THR A 41 -29.48 -1.85 -20.82
C THR A 41 -28.17 -2.26 -21.46
N LEU A 42 -27.83 -3.52 -21.39
CA LEU A 42 -26.62 -4.07 -21.96
C LEU A 42 -26.82 -5.49 -22.51
N GLU A 43 -25.92 -5.88 -23.39
CA GLU A 43 -25.76 -7.26 -23.82
C GLU A 43 -24.95 -8.01 -22.77
N ALA A 44 -25.60 -8.92 -22.05
CA ALA A 44 -24.97 -9.73 -21.04
C ALA A 44 -24.83 -11.19 -21.51
N GLU A 45 -23.73 -11.82 -21.10
CA GLU A 45 -23.49 -13.25 -21.31
C GLU A 45 -24.05 -14.04 -20.14
N SER A 46 -24.51 -15.26 -20.41
CA SER A 46 -24.98 -16.16 -19.34
C SER A 46 -23.83 -16.51 -18.41
N GLU A 47 -24.14 -16.66 -17.12
CA GLU A 47 -23.19 -17.09 -16.08
C GLU A 47 -21.93 -16.22 -15.93
N THR A 48 -22.01 -14.97 -16.41
CA THR A 48 -20.92 -14.00 -16.35
C THR A 48 -21.24 -12.91 -15.34
N PRO A 49 -20.44 -12.72 -14.28
CA PRO A 49 -20.63 -11.62 -13.34
C PRO A 49 -20.18 -10.29 -13.97
N TYR A 50 -20.90 -9.22 -13.64
CA TYR A 50 -20.62 -7.87 -14.09
C TYR A 50 -20.48 -6.94 -12.90
N VAL A 51 -19.61 -5.94 -13.05
CA VAL A 51 -19.44 -4.85 -12.08
C VAL A 51 -19.87 -3.56 -12.75
N VAL A 52 -20.74 -2.80 -12.10
CA VAL A 52 -21.20 -1.48 -12.54
C VAL A 52 -20.58 -0.42 -11.62
N CYS A 53 -19.96 0.59 -12.20
CA CYS A 53 -19.26 1.66 -11.50
C CYS A 53 -19.70 3.04 -12.00
N LYS A 54 -19.66 4.04 -11.12
CA LYS A 54 -19.85 5.45 -11.50
C LYS A 54 -18.65 5.93 -12.34
N GLY A 55 -18.65 5.76 -13.60
CA GLY A 55 -17.73 6.29 -14.62
C GLY A 55 -16.37 6.84 -14.13
N GLU A 56 -16.23 8.15 -14.04
CA GLU A 56 -14.97 8.84 -13.82
C GLU A 56 -14.39 8.69 -12.40
N GLU A 57 -15.17 8.30 -11.41
CA GLU A 57 -14.73 8.13 -10.02
C GLU A 57 -13.84 6.89 -9.80
N ASN A 58 -13.70 6.01 -10.80
CA ASN A 58 -13.01 4.74 -10.69
C ASN A 58 -11.69 4.65 -11.47
N ASN A 59 -11.08 5.76 -11.81
CA ASN A 59 -9.70 5.78 -12.30
C ASN A 59 -8.65 5.58 -11.20
N LEU A 60 -9.03 5.01 -10.07
CA LEU A 60 -8.09 4.48 -9.09
C LEU A 60 -7.42 3.24 -9.71
N LYS A 61 -6.35 3.46 -10.46
CA LYS A 61 -5.33 2.44 -10.65
C LYS A 61 -4.71 2.20 -9.28
N ILE A 62 -5.21 1.22 -8.57
CA ILE A 62 -4.48 0.67 -7.43
C ILE A 62 -3.36 -0.16 -8.04
N THR A 63 -2.23 0.45 -8.27
CA THR A 63 -0.99 -0.25 -8.54
C THR A 63 -0.43 -0.65 -7.19
N TRP A 64 -0.50 -1.91 -6.87
CA TRP A 64 -0.06 -2.47 -5.57
C TRP A 64 1.43 -2.30 -5.32
N SER A 65 2.23 -2.09 -6.36
CA SER A 65 3.69 -1.92 -6.30
C SER A 65 4.17 -0.48 -6.40
N GLU A 66 3.32 0.43 -6.84
CA GLU A 66 3.63 1.86 -6.98
C GLU A 66 2.52 2.63 -6.29
N GLY A 67 2.73 2.97 -5.03
CA GLY A 67 1.82 3.86 -4.31
C GLY A 67 1.69 5.19 -5.04
N MET A 68 0.55 5.84 -4.99
CA MET A 68 0.32 7.15 -5.63
C MET A 68 1.27 8.23 -5.11
N HIS A 69 1.86 8.02 -3.94
CA HIS A 69 2.65 9.00 -3.19
C HIS A 69 4.10 8.59 -2.97
N ILE A 70 4.47 7.37 -3.34
CA ILE A 70 5.79 6.76 -3.10
C ILE A 70 6.21 5.93 -4.30
N VAL A 71 7.50 5.90 -4.59
CA VAL A 71 8.07 5.14 -5.71
C VAL A 71 8.69 3.84 -5.20
N ASP A 72 8.46 2.75 -5.93
CA ASP A 72 8.99 1.41 -5.62
C ASP A 72 8.72 0.97 -4.17
N ALA A 73 7.48 1.08 -3.78
CA ALA A 73 7.00 0.81 -2.42
C ALA A 73 7.21 -0.64 -1.94
N GLY A 74 7.26 -1.58 -2.87
CA GLY A 74 7.52 -3.01 -2.62
C GLY A 74 8.95 -3.45 -2.91
N PHE A 75 9.88 -2.51 -3.13
CA PHE A 75 11.30 -2.79 -3.39
C PHE A 75 11.56 -3.71 -4.59
N ASN A 76 10.59 -3.82 -5.49
CA ASN A 76 10.66 -4.74 -6.65
C ASN A 76 11.65 -4.28 -7.72
N GLY A 77 12.02 -3.00 -7.75
CA GLY A 77 13.01 -2.44 -8.66
C GLY A 77 14.47 -2.81 -8.32
N GLY A 78 14.69 -3.51 -7.21
CA GLY A 78 16.01 -3.99 -6.81
C GLY A 78 16.95 -2.87 -6.33
N SER A 79 18.24 -3.16 -6.33
CA SER A 79 19.27 -2.25 -5.79
C SER A 79 19.35 -0.92 -6.53
N ASP A 80 19.21 -0.93 -7.86
CA ASP A 80 19.28 0.29 -8.67
C ASP A 80 18.12 1.25 -8.33
N SER A 81 16.94 0.71 -8.14
CA SER A 81 15.77 1.49 -7.71
C SER A 81 15.90 1.99 -6.27
N LEU A 82 16.46 1.18 -5.39
CA LEU A 82 16.73 1.57 -4.00
C LEU A 82 17.67 2.78 -3.96
N GLU A 83 18.79 2.74 -4.68
CA GLU A 83 19.76 3.83 -4.74
C GLU A 83 19.19 5.09 -5.38
N LYS A 84 18.36 4.93 -6.39
CA LYS A 84 17.76 6.06 -7.12
C LYS A 84 16.68 6.78 -6.31
N ASN A 85 15.83 6.04 -5.59
CA ASN A 85 14.59 6.57 -5.01
C ASN A 85 14.66 6.77 -3.50
N TRP A 86 15.63 6.16 -2.82
CA TRP A 86 15.78 6.26 -1.38
C TRP A 86 17.14 6.83 -1.00
N LYS A 87 17.12 7.75 -0.06
CA LYS A 87 18.36 8.36 0.47
C LYS A 87 18.78 7.63 1.74
N LYS A 88 19.97 7.05 1.69
CA LYS A 88 20.60 6.39 2.85
C LYS A 88 21.25 7.41 3.77
N SER A 89 21.18 7.19 5.09
CA SER A 89 21.99 7.85 6.11
C SER A 89 22.37 6.87 7.22
N GLY A 90 23.45 7.17 7.94
CA GLY A 90 24.02 6.29 8.96
C GLY A 90 25.11 5.36 8.41
N ASP A 91 25.82 4.68 9.33
CA ASP A 91 27.01 3.87 9.05
C ASP A 91 26.68 2.41 8.68
N GLY A 92 25.43 2.01 8.88
CA GLY A 92 24.96 0.67 8.55
C GLY A 92 24.72 0.45 7.06
N GLU A 93 24.21 -0.70 6.71
CA GLU A 93 23.95 -1.11 5.34
C GLU A 93 22.45 -1.20 5.06
N ALA A 94 22.07 -0.81 3.84
CA ALA A 94 20.74 -0.98 3.29
C ALA A 94 20.86 -1.72 1.96
N THR A 95 20.23 -2.88 1.86
CA THR A 95 20.32 -3.76 0.69
C THR A 95 18.96 -4.35 0.35
N ILE A 96 18.83 -4.89 -0.85
CA ILE A 96 17.67 -5.71 -1.23
C ILE A 96 17.97 -7.16 -0.90
N ALA A 97 17.16 -7.73 -0.04
CA ALA A 97 17.15 -9.17 0.24
C ALA A 97 15.96 -9.83 -0.44
N LYS A 98 15.97 -11.15 -0.50
CA LYS A 98 14.82 -11.94 -0.99
C LYS A 98 14.29 -12.82 0.13
N SER A 99 12.97 -12.88 0.24
CA SER A 99 12.30 -13.84 1.11
C SER A 99 12.51 -15.28 0.63
N GLN A 100 12.09 -16.24 1.42
CA GLN A 100 12.10 -17.66 1.00
C GLN A 100 11.30 -17.94 -0.28
N TYR A 101 10.40 -17.04 -0.67
CA TYR A 101 9.62 -17.11 -1.92
C TYR A 101 10.14 -16.16 -3.00
N SER A 102 11.39 -15.70 -2.86
CA SER A 102 12.03 -14.76 -3.79
C SER A 102 11.39 -13.38 -3.88
N ASN A 103 10.57 -12.99 -2.91
CA ASN A 103 10.01 -11.66 -2.85
C ASN A 103 11.08 -10.65 -2.39
N PRO A 104 11.34 -9.57 -3.15
CA PRO A 104 12.29 -8.53 -2.75
C PRO A 104 11.81 -7.77 -1.53
N MET A 105 12.73 -7.36 -0.67
CA MET A 105 12.46 -6.58 0.52
C MET A 105 13.69 -5.77 0.90
N LEU A 106 13.49 -4.65 1.58
CA LEU A 106 14.57 -3.85 2.15
C LEU A 106 15.14 -4.55 3.38
N LYS A 107 16.45 -4.73 3.41
CA LYS A 107 17.21 -5.22 4.58
C LYS A 107 18.06 -4.11 5.14
N LEU A 108 17.92 -3.82 6.42
CA LEU A 108 18.74 -2.87 7.17
C LEU A 108 19.62 -3.60 8.18
N SER A 109 20.94 -3.34 8.14
CA SER A 109 21.95 -3.91 9.02
C SER A 109 22.75 -2.79 9.69
N GLY A 110 22.98 -2.88 11.00
CA GLY A 110 23.65 -1.81 11.76
C GLY A 110 22.75 -0.58 11.95
N LYS A 111 23.32 0.59 12.24
CA LYS A 111 22.58 1.84 12.40
C LYS A 111 22.42 2.53 11.06
N VAL A 112 21.20 2.52 10.52
CA VAL A 112 20.92 3.04 9.18
C VAL A 112 19.47 3.49 9.04
N SER A 113 19.26 4.48 8.18
CA SER A 113 17.95 4.97 7.77
C SER A 113 17.87 5.08 6.25
N MET A 114 16.70 4.77 5.71
CA MET A 114 16.34 4.99 4.33
C MET A 114 15.16 5.94 4.27
N THR A 115 15.29 6.99 3.49
CA THR A 115 14.33 8.10 3.44
C THR A 115 13.86 8.34 2.01
N GLN A 116 12.56 8.54 1.84
CA GLN A 116 11.94 8.98 0.60
C GLN A 116 10.92 10.09 0.86
N GLU A 117 10.82 11.05 -0.04
CA GLU A 117 9.76 12.06 -0.01
C GLU A 117 8.45 11.44 -0.51
N LEU A 118 7.39 11.59 0.27
CA LEU A 118 6.02 11.32 -0.16
C LEU A 118 5.46 12.59 -0.79
N THR A 119 4.84 12.48 -1.96
CA THR A 119 4.36 13.61 -2.77
C THR A 119 2.88 13.52 -3.09
N ASP A 120 2.34 14.59 -3.64
CA ASP A 120 0.95 14.66 -4.11
C ASP A 120 -0.11 14.38 -3.03
N LEU A 121 0.23 14.68 -1.77
CA LEU A 121 -0.69 14.60 -0.65
C LEU A 121 -1.65 15.79 -0.67
N LYS A 122 -2.89 15.56 -0.34
CA LYS A 122 -3.90 16.63 -0.20
C LYS A 122 -3.71 17.35 1.13
N ALA A 123 -3.41 18.63 1.10
CA ALA A 123 -3.24 19.45 2.32
C ALA A 123 -4.44 19.30 3.26
N GLY A 124 -4.17 19.11 4.55
CA GLY A 124 -5.20 18.93 5.57
C GLY A 124 -5.87 17.55 5.62
N GLN A 125 -5.60 16.68 4.62
CA GLN A 125 -6.11 15.31 4.61
C GLN A 125 -5.28 14.45 5.56
N GLN A 126 -5.94 13.58 6.32
CA GLN A 126 -5.27 12.57 7.12
C GLN A 126 -4.89 11.36 6.25
N TYR A 127 -3.68 10.87 6.45
CA TYR A 127 -3.13 9.68 5.79
C TYR A 127 -2.65 8.65 6.81
N ALA A 128 -2.65 7.39 6.39
CA ALA A 128 -1.93 6.31 7.04
C ALA A 128 -0.75 5.88 6.17
N VAL A 129 0.40 5.66 6.79
CA VAL A 129 1.51 4.90 6.19
C VAL A 129 1.55 3.54 6.87
N LEU A 130 1.47 2.49 6.06
CA LEU A 130 1.59 1.10 6.50
C LEU A 130 2.86 0.50 5.92
N VAL A 131 3.54 -0.34 6.68
CA VAL A 131 4.70 -1.10 6.22
C VAL A 131 4.78 -2.43 6.93
N GLY A 132 5.16 -3.48 6.21
CA GLY A 132 5.51 -4.76 6.80
C GLY A 132 6.92 -4.70 7.37
N ILE A 133 7.09 -5.05 8.65
CA ILE A 133 8.39 -5.09 9.33
C ILE A 133 8.60 -6.48 9.95
N ASP A 134 9.72 -7.13 9.61
CA ASP A 134 10.26 -8.27 10.34
C ASP A 134 11.58 -7.84 11.01
N ASN A 135 11.49 -7.47 12.27
CA ASN A 135 12.65 -7.01 13.02
C ASN A 135 13.32 -8.17 13.74
N ARG A 136 14.36 -8.73 13.14
CA ARG A 136 15.18 -9.82 13.68
C ARG A 136 16.42 -9.34 14.41
N SER A 137 16.50 -8.03 14.66
CA SER A 137 17.57 -7.44 15.45
C SER A 137 17.18 -7.35 16.93
N ASP A 138 18.19 -7.12 17.76
CA ASP A 138 18.01 -6.75 19.17
C ASP A 138 17.81 -5.24 19.37
N ALA A 139 17.61 -4.51 18.29
CA ALA A 139 17.46 -3.06 18.26
C ALA A 139 16.11 -2.64 17.70
N LYS A 140 15.77 -1.38 17.92
CA LYS A 140 14.55 -0.76 17.41
C LYS A 140 14.59 -0.63 15.88
N ALA A 141 13.51 -1.03 15.22
CA ALA A 141 13.20 -0.72 13.84
C ALA A 141 11.95 0.16 13.81
N ALA A 142 11.97 1.23 13.02
CA ALA A 142 10.95 2.28 13.10
C ALA A 142 10.52 2.78 11.71
N ILE A 143 9.30 3.31 11.68
CA ILE A 143 8.78 4.18 10.64
C ILE A 143 8.54 5.56 11.21
N THR A 144 8.94 6.60 10.50
CA THR A 144 8.81 7.98 10.93
C THR A 144 8.40 8.86 9.76
N VAL A 145 7.41 9.72 9.96
CA VAL A 145 6.98 10.73 8.98
C VAL A 145 7.31 12.10 9.55
N LYS A 146 7.96 12.92 8.72
CA LYS A 146 8.38 14.28 9.09
C LYS A 146 7.92 15.32 8.08
N ASN A 147 7.70 16.54 8.56
CA ASN A 147 7.62 17.76 7.78
C ASN A 147 8.83 18.63 8.12
N GLY A 148 9.86 18.62 7.24
CA GLY A 148 11.15 19.18 7.61
C GLY A 148 11.75 18.47 8.83
N ASP A 149 12.02 19.22 9.91
CA ASP A 149 12.54 18.68 11.16
C ASP A 149 11.44 18.19 12.11
N ASP A 150 10.20 18.58 11.87
CA ASP A 150 9.07 18.25 12.74
C ASP A 150 8.61 16.79 12.53
N VAL A 151 8.62 15.98 13.57
CA VAL A 151 8.09 14.63 13.57
C VAL A 151 6.57 14.69 13.65
N LEU A 152 5.89 14.32 12.55
CA LEU A 152 4.44 14.26 12.50
C LEU A 152 3.91 12.96 13.13
N ALA A 153 4.60 11.84 12.87
CA ALA A 153 4.22 10.54 13.39
C ALA A 153 5.42 9.59 13.41
N THR A 154 5.45 8.68 14.39
CA THR A 154 6.44 7.61 14.46
C THR A 154 5.86 6.39 15.14
N ASN A 155 6.33 5.22 14.73
CA ASN A 155 6.03 3.94 15.37
C ASN A 155 7.24 3.02 15.24
N TYR A 156 7.37 2.04 16.13
CA TYR A 156 8.52 1.15 16.13
C TYR A 156 8.20 -0.23 16.69
N THR A 157 9.05 -1.18 16.39
CA THR A 157 9.08 -2.50 17.01
C THR A 157 10.50 -2.83 17.47
N THR A 158 10.60 -3.62 18.52
CA THR A 158 11.88 -4.09 19.10
C THR A 158 12.14 -5.56 18.82
N ARG A 159 11.23 -6.25 18.14
CA ARG A 159 11.38 -7.68 17.83
C ARG A 159 10.40 -8.14 16.75
N SER A 160 10.74 -9.24 16.10
CA SER A 160 9.81 -9.95 15.22
C SER A 160 8.76 -10.75 15.99
N ILE A 161 7.66 -11.04 15.31
CA ILE A 161 6.62 -11.94 15.82
C ILE A 161 6.95 -13.36 15.35
N ALA A 162 7.25 -14.25 16.27
CA ALA A 162 7.54 -15.63 15.96
C ALA A 162 6.30 -16.35 15.41
N LYS A 163 6.50 -17.20 14.41
CA LYS A 163 5.44 -17.90 13.66
C LYS A 163 4.48 -18.71 14.53
N ASN A 164 4.96 -19.25 15.62
CA ASN A 164 4.17 -20.06 16.55
C ASN A 164 3.35 -19.24 17.56
N TYR A 165 3.53 -17.93 17.58
CA TYR A 165 2.85 -17.03 18.52
C TYR A 165 1.55 -16.46 17.95
N VAL A 166 1.63 -15.89 16.77
CA VAL A 166 0.49 -15.23 16.11
C VAL A 166 0.64 -15.39 14.61
N LYS A 167 -0.43 -15.75 13.94
CA LYS A 167 -0.50 -15.54 12.49
C LYS A 167 -0.67 -14.05 12.24
N ALA A 168 0.42 -13.34 12.01
CA ALA A 168 0.36 -11.97 11.58
C ALA A 168 -0.08 -11.94 10.11
N TYR A 169 -1.14 -11.22 9.82
CA TYR A 169 -1.50 -10.87 8.45
C TYR A 169 -0.61 -9.73 8.00
N THR A 170 0.18 -9.97 6.98
CA THR A 170 0.78 -8.91 6.19
C THR A 170 -0.04 -8.75 4.93
N HIS A 171 -0.30 -7.52 4.52
CA HIS A 171 -1.07 -7.26 3.31
C HIS A 171 -0.31 -7.57 2.03
N SER A 172 1.00 -7.45 2.07
CA SER A 172 1.85 -7.62 0.91
C SER A 172 1.81 -9.05 0.42
N ASN A 173 1.93 -9.95 1.33
CA ASN A 173 1.98 -11.36 1.02
C ASN A 173 1.96 -12.15 2.33
N SER A 174 0.93 -12.93 2.56
CA SER A 174 0.85 -13.82 3.71
C SER A 174 2.03 -14.81 3.80
N SER A 175 2.77 -14.97 2.72
CA SER A 175 3.96 -15.80 2.61
C SER A 175 5.28 -15.02 2.65
N ALA A 176 5.25 -13.69 2.75
CA ALA A 176 6.43 -12.84 2.80
C ALA A 176 7.10 -12.91 4.18
N THR A 177 7.74 -14.01 4.45
CA THR A 177 8.63 -14.18 5.58
C THR A 177 10.05 -14.30 5.07
N VAL A 178 11.03 -13.93 5.90
CA VAL A 178 12.43 -14.02 5.51
C VAL A 178 12.85 -15.47 5.29
N ASP A 179 12.51 -16.36 6.22
CA ASP A 179 12.90 -17.78 6.19
C ASP A 179 11.83 -18.73 6.78
N GLY A 180 10.62 -18.23 6.99
CA GLY A 180 9.53 -19.01 7.55
C GLY A 180 9.52 -19.13 9.08
N SER A 181 10.47 -18.54 9.78
CA SER A 181 10.55 -18.58 11.26
C SER A 181 9.76 -17.47 11.95
N SER A 182 9.48 -16.38 11.26
CA SER A 182 8.71 -15.24 11.76
C SER A 182 7.80 -14.66 10.70
N TYR A 183 6.91 -13.77 11.08
CA TYR A 183 6.03 -13.04 10.18
C TYR A 183 6.41 -11.57 10.12
N PHE A 184 6.14 -10.95 8.96
CA PHE A 184 6.08 -9.50 8.86
C PHE A 184 4.93 -8.98 9.73
N GLN A 185 5.24 -8.03 10.58
CA GLN A 185 4.29 -7.28 11.38
C GLN A 185 3.84 -6.05 10.59
N ASN A 186 2.55 -5.83 10.43
CA ASN A 186 2.05 -4.58 9.88
C ASN A 186 2.21 -3.46 10.91
N MET A 187 3.04 -2.50 10.58
CA MET A 187 3.18 -1.27 11.36
C MET A 187 2.60 -0.09 10.59
N TYR A 188 2.01 0.83 11.31
CA TYR A 188 1.39 2.00 10.71
C TYR A 188 1.52 3.24 11.59
N VAL A 189 1.50 4.38 10.94
CA VAL A 189 1.42 5.71 11.54
C VAL A 189 0.37 6.53 10.82
N PHE A 190 -0.22 7.48 11.53
CA PHE A 190 -1.19 8.43 11.01
C PHE A 190 -0.61 9.83 11.07
N PHE A 191 -0.85 10.62 10.03
CA PHE A 191 -0.46 12.01 10.01
C PHE A 191 -1.45 12.83 9.17
N THR A 192 -1.50 14.14 9.42
CA THR A 192 -2.21 15.09 8.57
C THR A 192 -1.23 15.71 7.60
N ALA A 193 -1.56 15.69 6.30
CA ALA A 193 -0.70 16.28 5.28
C ALA A 193 -0.56 17.80 5.46
N PRO A 194 0.68 18.33 5.42
CA PRO A 194 0.93 19.77 5.48
C PRO A 194 0.51 20.47 4.18
N GLU A 195 0.46 21.80 4.20
CA GLU A 195 0.12 22.64 3.05
C GLU A 195 1.00 22.38 1.81
N SER A 196 2.24 21.95 2.01
CA SER A 196 3.16 21.60 0.90
C SER A 196 2.71 20.38 0.11
N GLY A 197 1.83 19.55 0.64
CA GLY A 197 1.47 18.26 0.05
C GLY A 197 2.61 17.25 0.03
N LYS A 198 3.67 17.47 0.84
CA LYS A 198 4.87 16.65 0.88
C LYS A 198 5.31 16.38 2.31
N VAL A 199 5.78 15.19 2.56
CA VAL A 199 6.42 14.78 3.83
C VAL A 199 7.57 13.84 3.54
N THR A 200 8.43 13.60 4.51
CA THR A 200 9.52 12.64 4.42
C THR A 200 9.16 11.39 5.22
N LEU A 201 9.18 10.24 4.55
CA LEU A 201 9.10 8.93 5.19
C LEU A 201 10.51 8.39 5.44
N THR A 202 10.75 7.91 6.65
CA THR A 202 12.00 7.26 7.05
C THR A 202 11.71 5.87 7.58
N LEU A 203 12.39 4.87 7.01
CA LEU A 203 12.50 3.51 7.53
C LEU A 203 13.88 3.38 8.19
N SER A 204 13.95 2.98 9.44
CA SER A 204 15.21 3.02 10.19
C SER A 204 15.41 1.82 11.10
N LYS A 205 16.67 1.56 11.38
CA LYS A 205 17.15 0.61 12.39
C LYS A 205 18.20 1.27 13.26
N GLU A 206 18.08 1.08 14.56
CA GLU A 206 19.12 1.49 15.52
C GLU A 206 20.29 0.51 15.52
N ALA A 207 21.40 0.90 16.17
CA ALA A 207 22.55 0.02 16.36
C ALA A 207 22.16 -1.21 17.19
N GLY A 208 22.63 -2.37 16.74
CA GLY A 208 22.37 -3.65 17.41
C GLY A 208 22.66 -4.82 16.49
N LYS A 209 22.70 -6.02 17.04
CA LYS A 209 22.93 -7.26 16.29
C LYS A 209 21.69 -7.68 15.53
N GLY A 210 21.89 -8.33 14.40
CA GLY A 210 20.83 -8.81 13.54
C GLY A 210 20.28 -7.72 12.62
N ASP A 211 19.35 -8.09 11.77
CA ASP A 211 18.84 -7.29 10.68
C ASP A 211 17.36 -6.98 10.85
N SER A 212 16.91 -5.89 10.23
CA SER A 212 15.49 -5.55 10.12
C SER A 212 15.09 -5.54 8.66
N TYR A 213 13.94 -6.11 8.37
CA TYR A 213 13.40 -6.24 7.01
C TYR A 213 12.12 -5.44 6.88
N PHE A 214 11.97 -4.74 5.77
CA PHE A 214 10.80 -3.92 5.46
C PHE A 214 10.29 -4.27 4.08
N ASP A 215 8.98 -4.29 3.94
CA ASP A 215 8.33 -4.55 2.66
C ASP A 215 6.97 -3.87 2.59
N ASP A 216 6.48 -3.67 1.38
CA ASP A 216 5.13 -3.25 1.08
C ASP A 216 4.69 -1.97 1.82
N VAL A 217 5.39 -0.88 1.52
CA VAL A 217 5.00 0.45 2.01
C VAL A 217 3.73 0.90 1.29
N ARG A 218 2.73 1.32 2.04
CA ARG A 218 1.48 1.86 1.50
C ARG A 218 1.16 3.19 2.15
N VAL A 219 0.73 4.13 1.32
CA VAL A 219 0.26 5.45 1.76
C VAL A 219 -1.18 5.59 1.31
N VAL A 220 -2.11 5.65 2.25
CA VAL A 220 -3.54 5.67 1.96
C VAL A 220 -4.24 6.79 2.70
N GLU A 221 -5.27 7.37 2.08
CA GLU A 221 -6.14 8.33 2.78
C GLU A 221 -6.80 7.61 3.96
N ASN A 222 -6.65 8.20 5.14
CA ASN A 222 -7.27 7.67 6.36
C ASN A 222 -8.60 8.39 6.58
N ASP A 223 -9.65 7.89 5.96
CA ASP A 223 -11.01 8.20 6.36
C ASP A 223 -11.58 7.05 7.21
N SER A 224 -12.57 7.36 8.03
CA SER A 224 -13.16 6.38 8.96
C SER A 224 -13.81 5.18 8.28
N HIS A 225 -14.16 5.30 7.01
CA HIS A 225 -14.76 4.21 6.22
C HIS A 225 -13.73 3.20 5.74
N ASN A 226 -12.54 3.64 5.37
CA ASN A 226 -11.48 2.74 4.87
C ASN A 226 -10.88 1.84 5.96
N TYR A 227 -11.08 2.18 7.22
CA TYR A 227 -10.50 1.44 8.34
C TYR A 227 -11.37 0.31 8.88
N ASN A 228 -12.68 0.44 8.79
CA ASN A 228 -13.62 -0.53 9.34
C ASN A 228 -13.96 -1.67 8.38
N GLU A 229 -13.52 -1.59 7.13
CA GLU A 229 -13.85 -2.55 6.07
C GLU A 229 -12.67 -3.47 5.68
N ARG A 230 -11.58 -3.50 6.48
CA ARG A 230 -10.38 -4.29 6.18
C ARG A 230 -10.05 -5.29 7.26
#